data_c46b490cbf954464ff083fecd805cc1c
#
_entry.id   c46b490cbf954464ff083fecd805cc1c
#
_cell.length_a   1.000
_cell.length_b   1.000
_cell.length_c   1.000
_cell.angle_alpha   90.00
_cell.angle_beta   90.00
_cell.angle_gamma   90.00
#
_symmetry.space_group_name_H-M   'P 1'
#
loop_
_entity.id
_entity.type
_entity.pdbx_description
1 polymer ?
#
loop_
_entity_poly.entity_id
_entity_poly.type
_entity_poly.pdbx_seq_one_letter_code
_entity_poly.pdbx_strand_id
1 'polypeptide(L)'
;AESHPFRTQMVLYHRPPRGRKHRNKQGRVSQDSSSREIARRQKEPWVLVHNLPDRATRAEKVVKIYRQRMQIEEGFRDVKSPLFGLGFGMHQSRQGKRIEILLLIAMLANVAVMVAGLDVRSRGEQRRYQSNSIRHRNVLSVWRLGLECLRRYRPGAVPWPDWKTHQERLREEVREQSLCGE
;
A
#
# COMPACT_ATOMS: atom_id res chain seq x y z
N ALA A 1 28.60 29.76 -1.74
CA ALA A 1 27.27 29.39 -2.26
C ALA A 1 26.24 30.27 -1.56
N GLU A 2 25.62 31.18 -2.30
CA GLU A 2 24.51 32.01 -1.77
C GLU A 2 23.32 31.12 -1.51
N SER A 3 22.91 31.02 -0.25
CA SER A 3 21.70 30.31 0.13
C SER A 3 20.48 31.19 -0.15
N HIS A 4 19.74 30.89 -1.19
CA HIS A 4 18.46 31.56 -1.41
C HIS A 4 17.44 31.08 -0.39
N PRO A 5 16.80 31.97 0.39
CA PRO A 5 15.79 31.58 1.36
C PRO A 5 14.56 31.01 0.63
N PHE A 6 14.21 29.77 0.94
CA PHE A 6 13.03 29.10 0.38
C PHE A 6 11.85 29.26 1.34
N ARG A 7 10.78 29.91 0.88
CA ARG A 7 9.56 30.07 1.69
C ARG A 7 8.81 28.73 1.75
N THR A 8 8.63 28.21 2.95
CA THR A 8 7.89 26.99 3.21
C THR A 8 6.77 27.26 4.23
N GLN A 9 5.76 26.41 4.20
CA GLN A 9 4.72 26.38 5.22
C GLN A 9 4.91 25.11 6.06
N MET A 10 4.66 25.22 7.36
CA MET A 10 4.77 24.12 8.29
C MET A 10 3.41 23.83 8.90
N VAL A 11 3.03 22.56 8.89
CA VAL A 11 1.80 22.07 9.51
C VAL A 11 2.18 21.14 10.65
N LEU A 12 1.70 21.47 11.85
CA LEU A 12 1.74 20.58 13.00
C LEU A 12 0.38 19.87 13.09
N TYR A 13 0.39 18.56 12.83
CA TYR A 13 -0.81 17.75 12.90
C TYR A 13 -0.75 16.81 14.10
N HIS A 14 -1.67 17.03 15.03
CA HIS A 14 -1.85 16.16 16.18
C HIS A 14 -3.26 15.56 16.15
N ARG A 15 -3.34 14.26 16.22
CA ARG A 15 -4.61 13.53 16.35
C ARG A 15 -4.60 12.73 17.65
N PRO A 16 -5.68 12.76 18.41
CA PRO A 16 -5.78 11.91 19.59
C PRO A 16 -5.60 10.43 19.18
N PRO A 17 -4.82 9.65 19.95
CA PRO A 17 -4.54 8.27 19.64
C PRO A 17 -5.84 7.47 19.62
N ARG A 18 -6.05 6.70 18.55
CA ARG A 18 -7.24 5.83 18.39
C ARG A 18 -7.24 4.61 19.33
N GLY A 19 -6.37 4.58 20.36
CA GLY A 19 -6.27 3.47 21.28
C GLY A 19 -5.87 2.16 20.58
N ARG A 20 -5.06 2.23 19.51
CA ARG A 20 -4.60 1.03 18.79
C ARG A 20 -3.81 0.16 19.73
N LYS A 21 -4.41 -0.95 20.13
CA LYS A 21 -3.75 -1.99 20.93
C LYS A 21 -3.20 -3.03 19.96
N HIS A 22 -1.90 -3.23 19.98
CA HIS A 22 -1.31 -4.33 19.24
C HIS A 22 -1.76 -5.64 19.90
N ARG A 23 -2.45 -6.48 19.15
CA ARG A 23 -2.97 -7.75 19.67
C ARG A 23 -2.15 -8.89 19.12
N ASN A 24 -1.84 -9.86 19.98
CA ASN A 24 -1.22 -11.12 19.57
C ASN A 24 -2.22 -11.99 18.77
N LYS A 25 -1.76 -13.15 18.31
CA LYS A 25 -2.60 -14.09 17.54
C LYS A 25 -3.84 -14.57 18.29
N GLN A 26 -3.79 -14.57 19.64
CA GLN A 26 -4.92 -14.95 20.51
C GLN A 26 -5.87 -13.78 20.82
N GLY A 27 -5.64 -12.59 20.23
CA GLY A 27 -6.47 -11.40 20.45
C GLY A 27 -6.17 -10.63 21.74
N ARG A 28 -5.22 -11.06 22.57
CA ARG A 28 -4.79 -10.37 23.79
C ARG A 28 -3.86 -9.21 23.44
N VAL A 29 -3.85 -8.17 24.27
CA VAL A 29 -2.94 -7.02 24.11
C VAL A 29 -1.50 -7.51 24.25
N SER A 30 -0.66 -7.22 23.26
CA SER A 30 0.75 -7.56 23.28
C SER A 30 1.47 -6.83 24.41
N GLN A 31 2.28 -7.55 25.18
CA GLN A 31 3.13 -7.00 26.25
C GLN A 31 4.56 -6.73 25.76
N ASP A 32 4.83 -6.98 24.49
CA ASP A 32 6.13 -6.77 23.87
C ASP A 32 6.54 -5.29 23.91
N SER A 33 7.81 -5.03 24.23
CA SER A 33 8.38 -3.68 24.37
C SER A 33 8.30 -2.88 23.06
N SER A 34 8.58 -3.50 21.93
CA SER A 34 8.50 -2.87 20.60
C SER A 34 7.07 -2.45 20.28
N SER A 35 6.09 -3.26 20.65
CA SER A 35 4.67 -2.99 20.48
C SER A 35 4.20 -1.79 21.32
N ARG A 36 4.69 -1.66 22.55
CA ARG A 36 4.43 -0.53 23.44
C ARG A 36 5.07 0.75 22.92
N GLU A 37 6.28 0.67 22.40
CA GLU A 37 6.99 1.81 21.83
C GLU A 37 6.28 2.34 20.57
N ILE A 38 5.85 1.47 19.66
CA ILE A 38 5.07 1.84 18.48
C ILE A 38 3.77 2.53 18.90
N ALA A 39 3.08 2.01 19.91
CA ALA A 39 1.86 2.63 20.43
C ALA A 39 2.12 4.02 21.07
N ARG A 40 3.28 4.22 21.70
CA ARG A 40 3.71 5.51 22.24
C ARG A 40 4.02 6.52 21.13
N ARG A 41 4.75 6.12 20.09
CA ARG A 41 5.08 6.99 18.95
C ARG A 41 3.85 7.47 18.18
N GLN A 42 2.74 6.75 18.23
CA GLN A 42 1.47 7.19 17.62
C GLN A 42 0.86 8.44 18.27
N LYS A 43 1.36 8.84 19.46
CA LYS A 43 0.94 10.07 20.15
C LYS A 43 1.74 11.29 19.70
N GLU A 44 2.86 11.08 19.00
CA GLU A 44 3.72 12.17 18.54
C GLU A 44 3.05 12.96 17.42
N PRO A 45 3.09 14.30 17.46
CA PRO A 45 2.56 15.11 16.39
C PRO A 45 3.40 14.95 15.13
N TRP A 46 2.75 15.02 13.98
CA TRP A 46 3.45 15.07 12.71
C TRP A 46 3.79 16.51 12.35
N VAL A 47 5.04 16.76 12.06
CA VAL A 47 5.52 18.03 11.51
C VAL A 47 5.70 17.82 10.01
N LEU A 48 4.87 18.48 9.21
CA LEU A 48 4.92 18.41 7.75
C LEU A 48 5.29 19.77 7.19
N VAL A 49 6.25 19.80 6.26
CA VAL A 49 6.67 20.98 5.55
C VAL A 49 6.20 20.88 4.11
N HIS A 50 5.62 21.94 3.56
CA HIS A 50 5.14 21.96 2.20
C HIS A 50 5.28 23.33 1.54
N ASN A 51 5.23 23.36 0.22
CA ASN A 51 5.25 24.55 -0.62
C ASN A 51 4.04 24.62 -1.56
N LEU A 52 2.90 24.08 -1.14
CA LEU A 52 1.67 24.15 -1.92
C LEU A 52 1.32 25.62 -2.20
N PRO A 53 0.87 25.96 -3.42
CA PRO A 53 0.68 27.34 -3.86
C PRO A 53 -0.39 28.10 -3.09
N ASP A 54 -1.36 27.39 -2.57
CA ASP A 54 -2.47 27.97 -1.79
C ASP A 54 -2.06 28.13 -0.32
N ARG A 55 -1.93 29.39 0.12
CA ARG A 55 -1.62 29.74 1.51
C ARG A 55 -2.76 29.35 2.49
N ALA A 56 -3.96 29.18 1.99
CA ALA A 56 -5.12 28.75 2.78
C ALA A 56 -5.25 27.22 2.83
N THR A 57 -4.24 26.47 2.37
CA THR A 57 -4.29 24.99 2.38
C THR A 57 -4.49 24.48 3.80
N ARG A 58 -5.63 23.85 4.04
CA ARG A 58 -5.96 23.27 5.35
C ARG A 58 -5.00 22.15 5.71
N ALA A 59 -4.67 22.06 7.00
CA ALA A 59 -3.77 21.03 7.53
C ALA A 59 -4.21 19.60 7.16
N GLU A 60 -5.52 19.35 7.11
CA GLU A 60 -6.06 18.05 6.70
C GLU A 60 -5.69 17.68 5.26
N LYS A 61 -5.69 18.67 4.33
CA LYS A 61 -5.30 18.43 2.93
C LYS A 61 -3.83 18.04 2.84
N VAL A 62 -2.95 18.74 3.56
CA VAL A 62 -1.52 18.39 3.63
C VAL A 62 -1.29 16.98 4.16
N VAL A 63 -1.98 16.64 5.25
CA VAL A 63 -1.93 15.30 5.85
C VAL A 63 -2.46 14.23 4.88
N LYS A 64 -3.52 14.52 4.13
CA LYS A 64 -4.07 13.60 3.12
C LYS A 64 -3.06 13.32 2.02
N ILE A 65 -2.42 14.36 1.47
CA ILE A 65 -1.36 14.23 0.46
C ILE A 65 -0.19 13.40 1.02
N TYR A 66 0.26 13.69 2.24
CA TYR A 66 1.35 12.96 2.86
C TYR A 66 1.03 11.46 3.07
N ARG A 67 -0.22 11.15 3.41
CA ARG A 67 -0.66 9.75 3.54
C ARG A 67 -0.60 8.97 2.22
N GLN A 68 -0.84 9.62 1.08
CA GLN A 68 -0.70 8.98 -0.22
C GLN A 68 0.75 8.57 -0.49
N ARG A 69 1.73 9.34 0.01
CA ARG A 69 3.14 8.95 -0.06
C ARG A 69 3.42 7.61 0.61
N MET A 70 2.80 7.33 1.75
CA MET A 70 2.97 6.05 2.43
C MET A 70 2.51 4.87 1.58
N GLN A 71 1.47 5.05 0.77
CA GLN A 71 1.01 4.03 -0.18
C GLN A 71 2.04 3.77 -1.29
N ILE A 72 2.73 4.81 -1.75
CA ILE A 72 3.83 4.68 -2.72
C ILE A 72 4.99 3.87 -2.12
N GLU A 73 5.37 4.17 -0.87
CA GLU A 73 6.43 3.43 -0.17
C GLU A 73 6.04 1.95 0.05
N GLU A 74 4.78 1.68 0.40
CA GLU A 74 4.26 0.31 0.48
C GLU A 74 4.30 -0.40 -0.87
N GLY A 75 3.89 0.28 -1.96
CA GLY A 75 3.97 -0.24 -3.31
C GLY A 75 5.41 -0.59 -3.73
N PHE A 76 6.39 0.26 -3.42
CA PHE A 76 7.81 -0.04 -3.66
C PHE A 76 8.29 -1.24 -2.84
N ARG A 77 7.86 -1.37 -1.60
CA ARG A 77 8.19 -2.53 -0.77
C ARG A 77 7.63 -3.81 -1.40
N ASP A 78 6.40 -3.78 -1.88
CA ASP A 78 5.75 -4.91 -2.51
C ASP A 78 6.43 -5.31 -3.82
N VAL A 79 6.96 -4.36 -4.59
CA VAL A 79 7.76 -4.65 -5.78
C VAL A 79 9.15 -5.21 -5.41
N LYS A 80 9.82 -4.65 -4.41
CA LYS A 80 11.22 -5.00 -4.06
C LYS A 80 11.36 -6.28 -3.25
N SER A 81 10.40 -6.61 -2.40
CA SER A 81 10.51 -7.72 -1.45
C SER A 81 10.60 -9.08 -2.17
N PRO A 82 11.63 -9.90 -1.89
CA PRO A 82 11.74 -11.24 -2.46
C PRO A 82 10.77 -12.24 -1.84
N LEU A 83 10.43 -12.05 -0.55
CA LEU A 83 9.56 -12.97 0.19
C LEU A 83 8.08 -12.63 0.04
N PHE A 84 7.77 -11.34 0.08
CA PHE A 84 6.39 -10.85 0.13
C PHE A 84 5.94 -10.13 -1.15
N GLY A 85 6.87 -9.92 -2.10
CA GLY A 85 6.66 -9.13 -3.29
C GLY A 85 7.09 -9.80 -4.59
N LEU A 86 7.41 -8.97 -5.59
CA LEU A 86 7.85 -9.41 -6.91
C LEU A 86 9.36 -9.73 -6.99
N GLY A 87 10.12 -9.47 -5.92
CA GLY A 87 11.55 -9.78 -5.87
C GLY A 87 12.43 -8.87 -6.73
N PHE A 88 11.96 -7.69 -7.11
CA PHE A 88 12.73 -6.75 -7.93
C PHE A 88 14.11 -6.41 -7.34
N GLY A 89 14.26 -6.41 -6.01
CA GLY A 89 15.54 -6.19 -5.35
C GLY A 89 16.60 -7.27 -5.60
N MET A 90 16.23 -8.41 -6.19
CA MET A 90 17.15 -9.52 -6.48
C MET A 90 17.86 -9.38 -7.85
N HIS A 91 17.48 -8.41 -8.68
CA HIS A 91 18.18 -8.17 -9.92
C HIS A 91 19.61 -7.65 -9.64
N GLN A 92 20.58 -8.20 -10.34
CA GLN A 92 21.99 -7.81 -10.22
C GLN A 92 22.45 -6.84 -11.31
N SER A 93 21.51 -6.26 -12.06
CA SER A 93 21.83 -5.35 -13.14
C SER A 93 22.30 -3.99 -12.61
N ARG A 94 23.40 -3.47 -13.15
CA ARG A 94 23.91 -2.12 -12.91
C ARG A 94 23.70 -1.17 -14.10
N GLN A 95 23.14 -1.67 -15.19
CA GLN A 95 22.89 -0.88 -16.42
C GLN A 95 21.52 -0.18 -16.31
N GLY A 96 21.49 1.16 -16.39
CA GLY A 96 20.29 1.96 -16.27
C GLY A 96 19.18 1.54 -17.23
N LYS A 97 19.47 1.40 -18.52
CA LYS A 97 18.49 0.97 -19.53
C LYS A 97 17.85 -0.39 -19.21
N ARG A 98 18.64 -1.35 -18.70
CA ARG A 98 18.11 -2.64 -18.28
C ARG A 98 17.20 -2.52 -17.06
N ILE A 99 17.56 -1.65 -16.11
CA ILE A 99 16.74 -1.38 -14.93
C ILE A 99 15.41 -0.76 -15.34
N GLU A 100 15.38 0.16 -16.29
CA GLU A 100 14.15 0.77 -16.83
C GLU A 100 13.21 -0.28 -17.42
N ILE A 101 13.72 -1.21 -18.22
CA ILE A 101 12.93 -2.30 -18.80
C ILE A 101 12.40 -3.22 -17.69
N LEU A 102 13.24 -3.57 -16.71
CA LEU A 102 12.82 -4.40 -15.58
C LEU A 102 11.75 -3.71 -14.73
N LEU A 103 11.83 -2.39 -14.54
CA LEU A 103 10.82 -1.60 -13.86
C LEU A 103 9.50 -1.62 -14.65
N LEU A 104 9.53 -1.47 -15.97
CA LEU A 104 8.33 -1.56 -16.78
C LEU A 104 7.67 -2.94 -16.65
N ILE A 105 8.46 -4.01 -16.72
CA ILE A 105 7.96 -5.38 -16.52
C ILE A 105 7.35 -5.53 -15.12
N ALA A 106 8.02 -5.03 -14.08
CA ALA A 106 7.51 -5.06 -12.71
C ALA A 106 6.21 -4.27 -12.55
N MET A 107 6.07 -3.12 -13.21
CA MET A 107 4.82 -2.35 -13.22
C MET A 107 3.68 -3.11 -13.89
N LEU A 108 3.91 -3.73 -15.04
CA LEU A 108 2.90 -4.56 -15.73
C LEU A 108 2.52 -5.77 -14.87
N ALA A 109 3.49 -6.44 -14.26
CA ALA A 109 3.25 -7.54 -13.34
C ALA A 109 2.43 -7.09 -12.12
N ASN A 110 2.71 -5.88 -11.59
CA ASN A 110 1.96 -5.32 -10.47
C ASN A 110 0.47 -5.11 -10.83
N VAL A 111 0.18 -4.58 -12.03
CA VAL A 111 -1.20 -4.45 -12.52
C VAL A 111 -1.86 -5.82 -12.64
N ALA A 112 -1.15 -6.82 -13.19
CA ALA A 112 -1.66 -8.18 -13.31
C ALA A 112 -2.02 -8.79 -11.94
N VAL A 113 -1.15 -8.60 -10.95
CA VAL A 113 -1.38 -9.04 -9.57
C VAL A 113 -2.62 -8.37 -8.97
N MET A 114 -2.77 -7.05 -9.17
CA MET A 114 -3.94 -6.30 -8.68
C MET A 114 -5.24 -6.82 -9.29
N VAL A 115 -5.27 -7.02 -10.61
CA VAL A 115 -6.45 -7.54 -11.32
C VAL A 115 -6.82 -8.94 -10.83
N ALA A 116 -5.84 -9.84 -10.66
CA ALA A 116 -6.08 -11.17 -10.12
C ALA A 116 -6.64 -11.12 -8.69
N GLY A 117 -6.16 -10.17 -7.88
CA GLY A 117 -6.68 -9.97 -6.51
C GLY A 117 -8.09 -9.43 -6.47
N LEU A 118 -8.44 -8.50 -7.35
CA LEU A 118 -9.81 -7.98 -7.50
C LEU A 118 -10.77 -9.10 -7.94
N ASP A 119 -10.34 -9.96 -8.84
CA ASP A 119 -11.13 -11.11 -9.29
C ASP A 119 -11.41 -12.08 -8.13
N VAL A 120 -10.39 -12.47 -7.37
CA VAL A 120 -10.58 -13.30 -6.15
C VAL A 120 -11.53 -12.63 -5.17
N ARG A 121 -11.41 -11.32 -4.97
CA ARG A 121 -12.26 -10.55 -4.08
C ARG A 121 -13.71 -10.50 -4.57
N SER A 122 -13.93 -10.31 -5.86
CA SER A 122 -15.28 -10.27 -6.46
C SER A 122 -16.01 -11.58 -6.34
N ARG A 123 -15.29 -12.70 -6.39
CA ARG A 123 -15.83 -14.05 -6.21
C ARG A 123 -16.05 -14.44 -4.74
N GLY A 124 -15.64 -13.61 -3.78
CA GLY A 124 -15.74 -13.90 -2.35
C GLY A 124 -14.79 -14.99 -1.85
N GLU A 125 -13.74 -15.32 -2.63
CA GLU A 125 -12.84 -16.44 -2.36
C GLU A 125 -11.63 -16.10 -1.46
N GLN A 126 -11.59 -14.92 -0.83
CA GLN A 126 -10.45 -14.45 -0.05
C GLN A 126 -10.03 -15.43 1.04
N ARG A 127 -10.98 -16.14 1.62
CA ARG A 127 -10.73 -17.11 2.70
C ARG A 127 -9.89 -18.31 2.27
N ARG A 128 -9.88 -18.66 0.98
CA ARG A 128 -9.08 -19.77 0.45
C ARG A 128 -7.58 -19.49 0.52
N TYR A 129 -7.19 -18.22 0.59
CA TYR A 129 -5.81 -17.75 0.53
C TYR A 129 -5.26 -17.28 1.88
N GLN A 130 -6.10 -17.09 2.88
CA GLN A 130 -5.68 -16.69 4.21
C GLN A 130 -5.57 -17.86 5.19
N SER A 131 -4.87 -17.63 6.31
CA SER A 131 -4.77 -18.63 7.39
C SER A 131 -6.12 -18.92 8.03
N ASN A 132 -6.39 -20.19 8.31
CA ASN A 132 -7.62 -20.65 8.99
C ASN A 132 -7.78 -20.13 10.42
N SER A 133 -6.72 -19.60 11.04
CA SER A 133 -6.75 -19.04 12.40
C SER A 133 -7.55 -17.73 12.49
N ILE A 134 -7.80 -17.04 11.36
CA ILE A 134 -8.54 -15.76 11.34
C ILE A 134 -9.75 -15.92 10.42
N ARG A 135 -10.90 -16.25 11.02
CA ARG A 135 -12.14 -16.51 10.27
C ARG A 135 -13.10 -15.32 10.22
N HIS A 136 -12.98 -14.37 11.14
CA HIS A 136 -13.95 -13.29 11.32
C HIS A 136 -13.74 -12.07 10.41
N ARG A 137 -12.60 -11.99 9.71
CA ARG A 137 -12.29 -10.86 8.81
C ARG A 137 -11.39 -11.28 7.66
N ASN A 138 -11.39 -10.51 6.58
CA ASN A 138 -10.42 -10.60 5.51
C ASN A 138 -9.15 -9.85 5.92
N VAL A 139 -8.00 -10.52 5.90
CA VAL A 139 -6.71 -9.97 6.39
C VAL A 139 -5.73 -9.66 5.27
N LEU A 140 -5.96 -10.21 4.07
CA LEU A 140 -5.08 -10.01 2.93
C LEU A 140 -5.53 -8.78 2.12
N SER A 141 -4.56 -7.96 1.73
CA SER A 141 -4.79 -6.89 0.74
C SER A 141 -5.14 -7.50 -0.62
N VAL A 142 -5.75 -6.70 -1.49
CA VAL A 142 -6.06 -7.12 -2.87
C VAL A 142 -4.80 -7.58 -3.59
N TRP A 143 -3.72 -6.83 -3.45
CA TRP A 143 -2.43 -7.17 -4.04
C TRP A 143 -1.91 -8.54 -3.54
N ARG A 144 -1.95 -8.78 -2.22
CA ARG A 144 -1.52 -10.06 -1.66
C ARG A 144 -2.39 -11.23 -2.10
N LEU A 145 -3.69 -11.02 -2.21
CA LEU A 145 -4.63 -12.02 -2.75
C LEU A 145 -4.26 -12.41 -4.17
N GLY A 146 -3.99 -11.42 -5.02
CA GLY A 146 -3.58 -11.65 -6.40
C GLY A 146 -2.27 -12.43 -6.50
N LEU A 147 -1.28 -12.06 -5.69
CA LEU A 147 -0.01 -12.77 -5.67
C LEU A 147 -0.17 -14.24 -5.26
N GLU A 148 -0.97 -14.51 -4.22
CA GLU A 148 -1.26 -15.88 -3.79
C GLU A 148 -2.10 -16.66 -4.81
N CYS A 149 -3.04 -16.00 -5.48
CA CYS A 149 -3.81 -16.59 -6.58
C CYS A 149 -2.88 -17.02 -7.72
N LEU A 150 -2.03 -16.12 -8.19
CA LEU A 150 -1.09 -16.42 -9.30
C LEU A 150 -0.05 -17.48 -8.92
N ARG A 151 0.45 -17.47 -7.69
CA ARG A 151 1.37 -18.52 -7.20
C ARG A 151 0.75 -19.90 -7.15
N ARG A 152 -0.54 -20.00 -6.91
CA ARG A 152 -1.29 -21.27 -6.83
C ARG A 152 -2.04 -21.58 -8.11
N TYR A 153 -1.92 -20.73 -9.12
CA TYR A 153 -2.59 -20.92 -10.39
C TYR A 153 -2.15 -22.22 -11.05
N ARG A 154 -3.13 -23.02 -11.43
CA ARG A 154 -2.94 -24.20 -12.26
C ARG A 154 -3.80 -24.05 -13.51
N PRO A 155 -3.25 -24.14 -14.71
CA PRO A 155 -4.03 -24.10 -15.95
C PRO A 155 -5.18 -25.13 -15.90
N GLY A 156 -6.39 -24.69 -16.27
CA GLY A 156 -7.60 -25.52 -16.27
C GLY A 156 -8.32 -25.68 -14.92
N ALA A 157 -7.73 -25.31 -13.78
CA ALA A 157 -8.35 -25.46 -12.47
C ALA A 157 -9.10 -24.20 -12.01
N VAL A 158 -8.74 -23.03 -12.51
CA VAL A 158 -9.37 -21.74 -12.20
C VAL A 158 -9.52 -20.97 -13.51
N PRO A 159 -10.70 -20.39 -13.80
CA PRO A 159 -10.85 -19.53 -14.96
C PRO A 159 -9.88 -18.35 -14.87
N TRP A 160 -9.32 -17.97 -16.02
CA TRP A 160 -8.46 -16.79 -16.09
C TRP A 160 -9.28 -15.55 -15.67
N PRO A 161 -8.67 -14.60 -14.91
CA PRO A 161 -9.37 -13.39 -14.47
C PRO A 161 -10.01 -12.64 -15.64
N ASP A 162 -11.22 -12.16 -15.48
CA ASP A 162 -11.86 -11.27 -16.44
C ASP A 162 -11.20 -9.89 -16.39
N TRP A 163 -10.21 -9.71 -17.24
CA TRP A 163 -9.41 -8.49 -17.34
C TRP A 163 -10.23 -7.24 -17.63
N LYS A 164 -11.23 -7.35 -18.49
CA LYS A 164 -12.01 -6.18 -18.91
C LYS A 164 -12.80 -5.61 -17.73
N THR A 165 -13.58 -6.44 -17.08
CA THR A 165 -14.40 -6.04 -15.93
C THR A 165 -13.56 -5.51 -14.78
N HIS A 166 -12.42 -6.14 -14.48
CA HIS A 166 -11.59 -5.71 -13.36
C HIS A 166 -10.70 -4.51 -13.69
N GLN A 167 -10.35 -4.31 -14.95
CA GLN A 167 -9.66 -3.10 -15.40
C GLN A 167 -10.57 -1.88 -15.28
N GLU A 168 -11.85 -2.02 -15.62
CA GLU A 168 -12.84 -0.96 -15.46
C GLU A 168 -13.03 -0.60 -13.97
N ARG A 169 -13.19 -1.60 -13.10
CA ARG A 169 -13.25 -1.38 -11.65
C ARG A 169 -12.01 -0.69 -11.09
N LEU A 170 -10.82 -1.09 -11.53
CA LEU A 170 -9.59 -0.45 -11.11
C LEU A 170 -9.54 1.03 -11.54
N ARG A 171 -10.04 1.34 -12.75
CA ARG A 171 -10.16 2.73 -13.21
C ARG A 171 -11.15 3.52 -12.38
N GLU A 172 -12.27 2.93 -11.98
CA GLU A 172 -13.27 3.56 -11.12
C GLU A 172 -12.69 3.84 -9.72
N GLU A 173 -12.05 2.87 -9.09
CA GLU A 173 -11.38 3.05 -7.79
C GLU A 173 -10.33 4.17 -7.83
N VAL A 174 -9.53 4.26 -8.91
CA VAL A 174 -8.55 5.33 -9.09
C VAL A 174 -9.23 6.69 -9.26
N ARG A 175 -10.33 6.76 -10.02
CA ARG A 175 -11.12 8.00 -10.18
C ARG A 175 -11.74 8.45 -8.86
N GLU A 176 -12.36 7.56 -8.12
CA GLU A 176 -12.95 7.88 -6.82
C GLU A 176 -11.90 8.41 -5.85
N GLN A 177 -10.71 7.80 -5.80
CA GLN A 177 -9.62 8.28 -4.96
C GLN A 177 -9.11 9.66 -5.41
N SER A 178 -9.13 9.96 -6.70
CA SER A 178 -8.74 11.26 -7.25
C SER A 178 -9.80 12.34 -6.95
N LEU A 179 -11.08 12.02 -7.09
CA LEU A 179 -12.19 12.93 -6.79
C LEU A 179 -12.37 13.21 -5.29
N CYS A 180 -12.05 12.25 -4.43
CA CYS A 180 -11.97 12.48 -2.99
C CYS A 180 -10.77 13.37 -2.59
N GLY A 181 -9.99 13.86 -3.55
CA GLY A 181 -8.83 14.73 -3.40
C GLY A 181 -9.16 16.23 -3.52
N GLU A 182 -10.32 16.59 -4.05
CA GLU A 182 -10.84 17.95 -4.12
C GLU A 182 -11.67 18.29 -2.87
#